data_b9c11650645123b0f695c3e9308cf5f5
#
_entry.id   b9c11650645123b0f695c3e9308cf5f5
#
_cell.length_a   1.000
_cell.length_b   1.000
_cell.length_c   1.000
_cell.angle_alpha   90.00
_cell.angle_beta   90.00
_cell.angle_gamma   90.00
#
_symmetry.space_group_name_H-M   'P 1'
#
loop_
_entity.id
_entity.type
_entity.pdbx_description
1 polymer ?
#
loop_
_entity_poly.entity_id
_entity_poly.type
_entity_poly.pdbx_seq_one_letter_code
_entity_poly.pdbx_strand_id
1 'polypeptide(L)'
;MVRALVIHLRKKVPKLDEKVKEEITRKVQKALKNYPGVQFKGTFIDENRVGICEWEASNTEAVEKIAKKLGVKYDKIVEVKQVLS
;
A
#
# COMPACT_ATOMS: atom_id res chain seq x y z
N MET A 1 -16.67 -3.33 1.31
CA MET A 1 -15.31 -2.78 1.04
C MET A 1 -14.50 -3.79 0.24
N VAL A 2 -13.67 -3.33 -0.63
CA VAL A 2 -12.78 -4.19 -1.39
C VAL A 2 -11.40 -4.21 -0.76
N ARG A 3 -10.68 -5.31 -0.93
CA ARG A 3 -9.29 -5.43 -0.54
C ARG A 3 -8.44 -5.26 -1.79
N ALA A 4 -7.49 -4.35 -1.73
CA ALA A 4 -6.59 -4.08 -2.85
C ALA A 4 -5.15 -4.33 -2.45
N LEU A 5 -4.40 -4.96 -3.35
CA LEU A 5 -2.97 -5.17 -3.18
C LEU A 5 -2.23 -4.27 -4.16
N VAL A 6 -1.37 -3.42 -3.62
CA VAL A 6 -0.47 -2.60 -4.43
C VAL A 6 0.86 -3.34 -4.49
N ILE A 7 1.25 -3.75 -5.69
CA ILE A 7 2.41 -4.61 -5.89
C ILE A 7 3.59 -3.84 -6.41
N HIS A 8 4.72 -3.95 -5.70
CA HIS A 8 5.98 -3.29 -6.01
C HIS A 8 7.02 -4.35 -6.36
N LEU A 9 7.51 -4.34 -7.60
CA LEU A 9 8.54 -5.26 -8.03
C LEU A 9 9.92 -4.79 -7.59
N ARG A 10 10.93 -5.64 -7.84
CA ARG A 10 12.32 -5.37 -7.47
C ARG A 10 12.74 -3.94 -7.83
N LYS A 11 13.49 -3.29 -6.95
CA LYS A 11 14.01 -1.92 -7.04
C LYS A 11 13.00 -0.81 -6.80
N LYS A 12 11.71 -1.14 -6.65
CA LYS A 12 10.70 -0.11 -6.34
C LYS A 12 10.42 0.02 -4.86
N VAL A 13 10.84 -0.97 -4.08
CA VAL A 13 10.73 -0.91 -2.62
C VAL A 13 12.04 -0.36 -2.08
N PRO A 14 12.02 0.77 -1.36
CA PRO A 14 13.24 1.30 -0.77
C PRO A 14 13.77 0.39 0.32
N LYS A 15 15.04 0.55 0.67
CA LYS A 15 15.60 -0.15 1.81
C LYS A 15 14.89 0.34 3.07
N LEU A 16 14.24 -0.57 3.79
CA LEU A 16 13.40 -0.23 4.93
C LEU A 16 14.20 -0.30 6.25
N ASP A 17 14.95 0.75 6.56
CA ASP A 17 15.50 0.92 7.90
C ASP A 17 14.44 1.59 8.79
N GLU A 18 14.71 1.71 10.08
CA GLU A 18 13.76 2.26 11.03
C GLU A 18 13.32 3.69 10.69
N LYS A 19 14.25 4.51 10.21
CA LYS A 19 13.95 5.89 9.84
C LYS A 19 13.02 5.97 8.65
N VAL A 20 13.27 5.16 7.62
CA VAL A 20 12.43 5.09 6.43
C VAL A 20 11.04 4.58 6.79
N LYS A 21 10.94 3.55 7.65
CA LYS A 21 9.65 3.04 8.12
C LYS A 21 8.84 4.11 8.81
N GLU A 22 9.45 4.91 9.68
CA GLU A 22 8.78 6.00 10.37
C GLU A 22 8.27 7.05 9.41
N GLU A 23 9.06 7.42 8.41
CA GLU A 23 8.66 8.41 7.41
C GLU A 23 7.47 7.93 6.60
N ILE A 24 7.51 6.67 6.15
CA ILE A 24 6.41 6.08 5.38
C ILE A 24 5.14 6.02 6.23
N THR A 25 5.26 5.58 7.47
CA THR A 25 4.12 5.51 8.39
C THR A 25 3.47 6.88 8.55
N ARG A 26 4.26 7.91 8.76
CA ARG A 26 3.72 9.27 8.89
C ARG A 26 3.01 9.75 7.63
N LYS A 27 3.61 9.50 6.46
CA LYS A 27 3.00 9.89 5.19
C LYS A 27 1.67 9.16 4.97
N VAL A 28 1.62 7.87 5.27
CA VAL A 28 0.40 7.09 5.15
C VAL A 28 -0.68 7.63 6.08
N GLN A 29 -0.36 7.86 7.34
CA GLN A 29 -1.32 8.38 8.31
C GLN A 29 -1.86 9.75 7.88
N LYS A 30 -0.99 10.62 7.37
CA LYS A 30 -1.38 11.93 6.88
C LYS A 30 -2.32 11.82 5.68
N ALA A 31 -2.00 10.95 4.74
CA ALA A 31 -2.83 10.74 3.56
C ALA A 31 -4.21 10.19 3.94
N LEU A 32 -4.27 9.25 4.89
CA LEU A 32 -5.53 8.64 5.31
C LEU A 32 -6.50 9.63 5.95
N LYS A 33 -6.02 10.73 6.49
CA LYS A 33 -6.90 11.77 7.04
C LYS A 33 -7.84 12.35 5.99
N ASN A 34 -7.44 12.35 4.72
CA ASN A 34 -8.24 12.85 3.61
C ASN A 34 -9.09 11.75 2.95
N TYR A 35 -8.97 10.51 3.41
CA TYR A 35 -9.67 9.36 2.84
C TYR A 35 -10.19 8.47 3.97
N PRO A 36 -11.21 8.95 4.73
CA PRO A 36 -11.66 8.24 5.94
C PRO A 36 -12.20 6.84 5.73
N GLY A 37 -12.61 6.51 4.50
CA GLY A 37 -13.10 5.17 4.18
C GLY A 37 -12.01 4.18 3.78
N VAL A 38 -10.73 4.58 3.84
CA VAL A 38 -9.62 3.73 3.43
C VAL A 38 -8.82 3.30 4.65
N GLN A 39 -8.46 2.02 4.68
CA GLN A 39 -7.62 1.46 5.75
C GLN A 39 -6.36 0.85 5.14
N PHE A 40 -5.22 1.12 5.76
CA PHE A 40 -3.96 0.49 5.41
C PHE A 40 -3.74 -0.72 6.32
N LYS A 41 -3.54 -1.89 5.73
CA LYS A 41 -3.42 -3.14 6.49
C LYS A 41 -1.99 -3.59 6.71
N GLY A 42 -1.05 -3.10 5.93
CA GLY A 42 0.35 -3.42 6.11
C GLY A 42 1.11 -3.60 4.81
N THR A 43 2.42 -3.70 4.95
CA THR A 43 3.33 -3.94 3.83
C THR A 43 4.11 -5.21 4.10
N PHE A 44 4.20 -6.07 3.11
CA PHE A 44 4.91 -7.34 3.17
C PHE A 44 5.97 -7.35 2.09
N ILE A 45 7.17 -7.83 2.41
CA ILE A 45 8.30 -7.89 1.47
C ILE A 45 8.87 -9.29 1.51
N ASP A 46 9.09 -9.88 0.34
CA ASP A 46 9.76 -11.16 0.24
C ASP A 46 11.29 -10.99 0.17
N GLU A 47 12.01 -12.11 0.09
CA GLU A 47 13.47 -12.09 0.04
C GLU A 47 14.02 -11.43 -1.23
N ASN A 48 13.22 -11.33 -2.29
CA ASN A 48 13.59 -10.69 -3.55
C ASN A 48 13.20 -9.21 -3.59
N ARG A 49 12.74 -8.67 -2.47
CA ARG A 49 12.30 -7.28 -2.33
C ARG A 49 11.05 -6.95 -3.15
N VAL A 50 10.27 -7.95 -3.48
CA VAL A 50 8.92 -7.72 -4.02
C VAL A 50 8.05 -7.31 -2.85
N GLY A 51 7.48 -6.12 -2.93
CA GLY A 51 6.66 -5.57 -1.87
C GLY A 51 5.19 -5.64 -2.21
N ILE A 52 4.37 -5.90 -1.21
CA ILE A 52 2.92 -5.91 -1.34
C ILE A 52 2.34 -5.07 -0.22
N CYS A 53 1.61 -4.01 -0.59
CA CYS A 53 0.88 -3.19 0.39
C CYS A 53 -0.59 -3.58 0.32
N GLU A 54 -1.16 -3.95 1.46
CA GLU A 54 -2.55 -4.35 1.56
C GLU A 54 -3.40 -3.18 2.06
N TRP A 55 -4.50 -2.91 1.36
CA TRP A 55 -5.42 -1.82 1.68
C TRP A 55 -6.86 -2.32 1.63
N GLU A 56 -7.74 -1.67 2.39
CA GLU A 56 -9.19 -1.84 2.25
C GLU A 56 -9.81 -0.49 1.94
N ALA A 57 -10.71 -0.45 0.97
CA ALA A 57 -11.37 0.77 0.53
C ALA A 57 -12.71 0.44 -0.12
N SER A 58 -13.49 1.46 -0.45
CA SER A 58 -14.74 1.27 -1.15
C SER A 58 -14.54 0.81 -2.60
N ASN A 59 -13.39 1.18 -3.20
CA ASN A 59 -13.00 0.76 -4.54
C ASN A 59 -11.48 0.88 -4.71
N THR A 60 -10.96 0.30 -5.79
CA THR A 60 -9.52 0.34 -6.06
C THR A 60 -9.03 1.72 -6.47
N GLU A 61 -9.90 2.56 -7.03
CA GLU A 61 -9.54 3.92 -7.43
C GLU A 61 -9.09 4.77 -6.24
N ALA A 62 -9.72 4.59 -5.08
CA ALA A 62 -9.32 5.30 -3.87
C ALA A 62 -7.90 4.94 -3.46
N VAL A 63 -7.55 3.66 -3.56
CA VAL A 63 -6.20 3.19 -3.24
C VAL A 63 -5.19 3.74 -4.25
N GLU A 64 -5.55 3.76 -5.53
CA GLU A 64 -4.70 4.32 -6.57
C GLU A 64 -4.41 5.80 -6.33
N LYS A 65 -5.42 6.57 -5.96
CA LYS A 65 -5.25 7.99 -5.65
C LYS A 65 -4.29 8.21 -4.49
N ILE A 66 -4.43 7.40 -3.45
CA ILE A 66 -3.53 7.50 -2.29
C ILE A 66 -2.10 7.13 -2.68
N ALA A 67 -1.91 6.06 -3.45
CA ALA A 67 -0.59 5.64 -3.88
C ALA A 67 0.10 6.74 -4.70
N LYS A 68 -0.63 7.39 -5.59
CA LYS A 68 -0.10 8.50 -6.37
C LYS A 68 0.25 9.70 -5.49
N LYS A 69 -0.59 10.01 -4.53
CA LYS A 69 -0.37 11.12 -3.61
C LYS A 69 0.86 10.87 -2.72
N LEU A 70 1.11 9.64 -2.34
CA LEU A 70 2.29 9.26 -1.58
C LEU A 70 3.57 9.27 -2.41
N GLY A 71 3.45 9.37 -3.73
CA GLY A 71 4.59 9.30 -4.63
C GLY A 71 5.23 7.93 -4.71
N VAL A 72 4.47 6.89 -4.37
CA VAL A 72 4.97 5.52 -4.36
C VAL A 72 4.91 4.95 -5.77
N LYS A 73 6.01 4.40 -6.24
CA LYS A 73 6.04 3.70 -7.52
C LYS A 73 5.54 2.28 -7.32
N TYR A 74 4.60 1.87 -8.17
CA TYR A 74 4.06 0.52 -8.12
C TYR A 74 3.89 -0.02 -9.54
N ASP A 75 3.79 -1.33 -9.64
CA ASP A 75 3.64 -1.99 -10.94
C ASP A 75 2.20 -2.27 -11.26
N LYS A 76 1.42 -2.66 -10.26
CA LYS A 76 0.00 -2.91 -10.46
C LYS A 76 -0.76 -2.85 -9.13
N ILE A 77 -2.06 -2.64 -9.25
CA ILE A 77 -3.01 -2.71 -8.15
C ILE A 77 -3.99 -3.82 -8.51
N VAL A 78 -4.18 -4.77 -7.59
CA VAL A 78 -5.05 -5.93 -7.81
C VAL A 78 -6.13 -5.95 -6.73
N GLU A 79 -7.38 -6.06 -7.16
CA GLU A 79 -8.47 -6.31 -6.23
C GLU A 79 -8.49 -7.80 -5.92
N VAL A 80 -8.57 -8.16 -4.64
CA VAL A 80 -8.59 -9.55 -4.21
C VAL A 80 -9.77 -9.80 -3.29
N LYS A 81 -10.21 -11.05 -3.27
CA LYS A 81 -11.27 -11.50 -2.37
C LYS A 81 -10.75 -12.64 -1.53
N GLN A 82 -11.14 -12.64 -0.27
CA GLN A 82 -10.82 -13.76 0.61
C GLN A 82 -11.79 -14.90 0.30
N VAL A 83 -11.27 -16.02 -0.18
CA VAL A 83 -12.08 -17.19 -0.50
C VAL A 83 -11.95 -18.31 0.55
N LEU A 84 -10.94 -18.24 1.39
CA LEU A 84 -10.72 -19.13 2.53
C LEU A 84 -10.24 -18.29 3.70
N SER A 85 -10.65 -18.68 4.90
CA SER A 85 -10.22 -18.01 6.12
C SER A 85 -9.37 -18.92 7.01
#